data_fc1047ec2ff52586fceb363798a5a9e2
#
_entry.id   fc1047ec2ff52586fceb363798a5a9e2
#
_cell.length_a   1.000
_cell.length_b   1.000
_cell.length_c   1.000
_cell.angle_alpha   90.00
_cell.angle_beta   90.00
_cell.angle_gamma   90.00
#
_symmetry.space_group_name_H-M   'P 1'
#
loop_
_entity.id
_entity.type
_entity.pdbx_description
1 polymer ?
#
loop_
_entity_poly.entity_id
_entity_poly.type
_entity_poly.pdbx_seq_one_letter_code
_entity_poly.pdbx_strand_id
1 'polypeptide(L)'
;MNPHVTMPLVFEGVPEAQMQSRAEAFLARMRGRRTVRDYSDRPVPRALIEAAVRVAGTAPSGANQQPWSFVCISDPERKKLIREGAEEEERAFYAGRAGEEWLGALAHLGTDANKPFLETAPWLIAIFAQRWGYDAQGNKVKHYYVPES
;
A
#
# COMPACT_ATOMS: atom_id res chain seq x y z
N MET A 1 29.83 11.96 -19.99
CA MET A 1 28.64 12.10 -19.08
C MET A 1 27.41 12.05 -19.96
N ASN A 2 26.45 11.17 -19.67
CA ASN A 2 25.16 11.21 -20.35
C ASN A 2 24.46 12.54 -20.02
N PRO A 3 23.82 13.20 -21.00
CA PRO A 3 23.11 14.45 -20.74
C PRO A 3 22.01 14.21 -19.70
N HIS A 4 21.88 15.14 -18.77
CA HIS A 4 20.76 15.14 -17.79
C HIS A 4 19.44 15.32 -18.55
N VAL A 5 18.57 14.32 -18.49
CA VAL A 5 17.22 14.41 -19.05
C VAL A 5 16.29 14.98 -17.98
N THR A 6 15.82 16.19 -18.19
CA THR A 6 14.85 16.85 -17.31
C THR A 6 13.57 17.16 -18.08
N MET A 7 12.42 17.12 -17.40
CA MET A 7 11.17 17.60 -17.94
C MET A 7 10.80 18.93 -17.28
N PRO A 8 10.28 19.91 -18.03
CA PRO A 8 9.78 21.15 -17.44
C PRO A 8 8.63 20.84 -16.45
N LEU A 9 8.70 21.44 -15.27
CA LEU A 9 7.58 21.41 -14.34
C LEU A 9 6.48 22.34 -14.84
N VAL A 10 5.32 21.78 -15.16
CA VAL A 10 4.10 22.59 -15.38
C VAL A 10 3.50 22.88 -14.01
N PHE A 11 3.69 24.10 -13.54
CA PHE A 11 3.20 24.56 -12.25
C PHE A 11 2.02 25.52 -12.43
N GLU A 12 0.85 25.10 -11.98
CA GLU A 12 -0.30 25.98 -11.85
C GLU A 12 -0.29 26.62 -10.45
N GLY A 13 -0.04 27.93 -10.41
CA GLY A 13 -0.10 28.69 -9.16
C GLY A 13 -1.53 28.68 -8.60
N VAL A 14 -1.66 28.38 -7.30
CA VAL A 14 -2.94 28.55 -6.60
C VAL A 14 -3.00 29.97 -6.03
N PRO A 15 -4.06 30.75 -6.32
CA PRO A 15 -4.25 32.06 -5.69
C PRO A 15 -4.25 31.95 -4.16
N GLU A 16 -3.59 32.87 -3.46
CA GLU A 16 -3.44 32.84 -2.01
C GLU A 16 -4.78 32.70 -1.28
N ALA A 17 -5.81 33.43 -1.75
CA ALA A 17 -7.17 33.33 -1.21
C ALA A 17 -7.78 31.92 -1.27
N GLN A 18 -7.26 31.03 -2.13
CA GLN A 18 -7.71 29.65 -2.26
C GLN A 18 -6.81 28.65 -1.52
N MET A 19 -5.58 29.03 -1.17
CA MET A 19 -4.63 28.11 -0.54
C MET A 19 -5.17 27.56 0.77
N GLN A 20 -5.68 28.44 1.63
CA GLN A 20 -6.21 28.05 2.93
C GLN A 20 -7.42 27.12 2.79
N SER A 21 -8.40 27.49 1.98
CA SER A 21 -9.62 26.69 1.79
C SER A 21 -9.31 25.30 1.22
N ARG A 22 -8.35 25.20 0.28
CA ARG A 22 -7.89 23.91 -0.25
C ARG A 22 -7.18 23.05 0.80
N ALA A 23 -6.33 23.67 1.62
CA ALA A 23 -5.64 22.99 2.71
C ALA A 23 -6.64 22.47 3.76
N GLU A 24 -7.62 23.27 4.15
CA GLU A 24 -8.66 22.89 5.11
C GLU A 24 -9.55 21.77 4.55
N ALA A 25 -9.95 21.85 3.28
CA ALA A 25 -10.71 20.78 2.62
C ALA A 25 -9.93 19.45 2.58
N PHE A 26 -8.63 19.51 2.26
CA PHE A 26 -7.76 18.34 2.28
C PHE A 26 -7.60 17.78 3.69
N LEU A 27 -7.38 18.63 4.70
CA LEU A 27 -7.30 18.22 6.11
C LEU A 27 -8.60 17.55 6.59
N ALA A 28 -9.74 18.13 6.26
CA ALA A 28 -11.05 17.57 6.61
C ALA A 28 -11.23 16.18 5.99
N ARG A 29 -10.84 16.00 4.72
CA ARG A 29 -10.85 14.72 4.03
C ARG A 29 -9.93 13.69 4.70
N MET A 30 -8.70 14.09 5.03
CA MET A 30 -7.72 13.20 5.67
C MET A 30 -8.10 12.82 7.10
N ARG A 31 -8.77 13.70 7.84
CA ARG A 31 -9.33 13.39 9.17
C ARG A 31 -10.41 12.32 9.12
N GLY A 32 -11.10 12.17 8.00
CA GLY A 32 -12.08 11.10 7.78
C GLY A 32 -11.48 9.72 7.54
N ARG A 33 -10.18 9.65 7.22
CA ARG A 33 -9.50 8.35 6.97
C ARG A 33 -9.40 7.55 8.26
N ARG A 34 -9.76 6.27 8.18
CA ARG A 34 -9.66 5.32 9.30
C ARG A 34 -9.08 3.99 8.81
N THR A 35 -8.53 3.23 9.74
CA THR A 35 -8.27 1.81 9.52
C THR A 35 -9.60 1.08 9.51
N VAL A 36 -9.99 0.57 8.35
CA VAL A 36 -11.26 -0.14 8.15
C VAL A 36 -10.96 -1.62 7.98
N ARG A 37 -11.74 -2.47 8.64
CA ARG A 37 -11.70 -3.93 8.52
C ARG A 37 -13.09 -4.54 8.26
N ASP A 38 -14.10 -3.70 8.14
CA ASP A 38 -15.44 -4.09 7.73
C ASP A 38 -15.67 -3.62 6.30
N TYR A 39 -15.84 -4.57 5.39
CA TYR A 39 -16.04 -4.33 3.98
C TYR A 39 -17.35 -4.94 3.53
N SER A 40 -17.96 -4.36 2.51
CA SER A 40 -19.00 -5.03 1.74
C SER A 40 -18.37 -5.80 0.59
N ASP A 41 -19.08 -6.80 0.11
CA ASP A 41 -18.76 -7.58 -1.08
C ASP A 41 -19.14 -6.84 -2.39
N ARG A 42 -19.61 -5.59 -2.29
CA ARG A 42 -20.03 -4.79 -3.45
C ARG A 42 -18.91 -4.71 -4.49
N PRO A 43 -19.17 -5.11 -5.74
CA PRO A 43 -18.15 -5.12 -6.78
C PRO A 43 -17.51 -3.74 -6.99
N VAL A 44 -16.20 -3.74 -7.17
CA VAL A 44 -15.43 -2.56 -7.58
C VAL A 44 -14.87 -2.81 -8.97
N PRO A 45 -15.17 -1.93 -9.95
CA PRO A 45 -14.66 -2.06 -11.30
C PRO A 45 -13.12 -2.11 -11.35
N ARG A 46 -12.58 -3.01 -12.14
CA ARG A 46 -11.13 -3.17 -12.33
C ARG A 46 -10.44 -1.85 -12.70
N ALA A 47 -11.06 -1.03 -13.52
CA ALA A 47 -10.50 0.26 -13.92
C ALA A 47 -10.21 1.21 -12.74
N LEU A 48 -10.99 1.13 -11.65
CA LEU A 48 -10.73 1.93 -10.45
C LEU A 48 -9.52 1.40 -9.68
N ILE A 49 -9.33 0.10 -9.64
CA ILE A 49 -8.14 -0.52 -9.03
C ILE A 49 -6.89 -0.14 -9.84
N GLU A 50 -6.96 -0.24 -11.16
CA GLU A 50 -5.87 0.18 -12.04
C GLU A 50 -5.52 1.67 -11.87
N ALA A 51 -6.52 2.54 -11.73
CA ALA A 51 -6.30 3.96 -11.46
C ALA A 51 -5.61 4.17 -10.11
N ALA A 52 -6.03 3.47 -9.05
CA ALA A 52 -5.40 3.54 -7.73
C ALA A 52 -3.95 3.08 -7.77
N VAL A 53 -3.65 1.98 -8.47
CA VAL A 53 -2.27 1.48 -8.64
C VAL A 53 -1.41 2.48 -9.43
N ARG A 54 -1.95 3.09 -10.49
CA ARG A 54 -1.24 4.15 -11.24
C ARG A 54 -0.91 5.35 -10.34
N VAL A 55 -1.85 5.77 -9.49
CA VAL A 55 -1.60 6.85 -8.51
C VAL A 55 -0.50 6.45 -7.55
N ALA A 56 -0.54 5.25 -6.98
CA ALA A 56 0.50 4.75 -6.09
C ALA A 56 1.87 4.69 -6.80
N GLY A 57 1.89 4.29 -8.08
CA GLY A 57 3.09 4.24 -8.90
C GLY A 57 3.73 5.61 -9.23
N THR A 58 3.05 6.72 -8.95
CA THR A 58 3.63 8.07 -9.09
C THR A 58 4.46 8.51 -7.88
N ALA A 59 4.51 7.68 -6.83
CA ALA A 59 5.31 8.00 -5.66
C ALA A 59 6.80 8.18 -6.03
N PRO A 60 7.52 9.14 -5.44
CA PRO A 60 8.94 9.28 -5.62
C PRO A 60 9.67 8.08 -5.00
N SER A 61 10.83 7.74 -5.55
CA SER A 61 11.68 6.69 -5.00
C SER A 61 13.16 7.07 -5.11
N GLY A 62 14.01 6.50 -4.27
CA GLY A 62 15.44 6.71 -4.29
C GLY A 62 16.02 6.38 -5.68
N ALA A 63 16.74 7.32 -6.27
CA ALA A 63 17.29 7.25 -7.65
C ALA A 63 16.24 6.86 -8.72
N ASN A 64 14.96 7.13 -8.47
CA ASN A 64 13.84 6.77 -9.35
C ASN A 64 13.80 5.27 -9.71
N GLN A 65 14.20 4.41 -8.78
CA GLN A 65 14.25 2.97 -9.01
C GLN A 65 12.87 2.30 -9.01
N GLN A 66 11.87 2.95 -8.38
CA GLN A 66 10.49 2.45 -8.27
C GLN A 66 10.43 0.96 -7.85
N PRO A 67 11.04 0.59 -6.71
CA PRO A 67 11.31 -0.80 -6.35
C PRO A 67 10.10 -1.47 -5.70
N TRP A 68 8.96 -1.46 -6.39
CA TRP A 68 7.71 -2.04 -5.93
C TRP A 68 6.99 -2.83 -7.01
N SER A 69 6.19 -3.78 -6.57
CA SER A 69 5.23 -4.49 -7.40
C SER A 69 3.88 -4.52 -6.72
N PHE A 70 2.83 -4.26 -7.47
CA PHE A 70 1.45 -4.36 -7.01
C PHE A 70 0.80 -5.60 -7.59
N VAL A 71 0.25 -6.45 -6.72
CA VAL A 71 -0.51 -7.63 -7.14
C VAL A 71 -1.97 -7.45 -6.71
N CYS A 72 -2.86 -7.32 -7.68
CA CYS A 72 -4.29 -7.12 -7.44
C CYS A 72 -5.02 -8.47 -7.58
N ILE A 73 -5.74 -8.86 -6.54
CA ILE A 73 -6.35 -10.19 -6.41
C ILE A 73 -7.86 -9.99 -6.21
N SER A 74 -8.67 -10.52 -7.14
CA SER A 74 -10.14 -10.58 -7.05
C SER A 74 -10.70 -11.99 -7.03
N ASP A 75 -9.86 -12.99 -7.31
CA ASP A 75 -10.22 -14.40 -7.32
C ASP A 75 -10.58 -14.88 -5.92
N PRO A 76 -11.79 -15.41 -5.68
CA PRO A 76 -12.26 -15.80 -4.34
C PRO A 76 -11.40 -16.90 -3.71
N GLU A 77 -10.97 -17.89 -4.49
CA GLU A 77 -10.18 -19.02 -3.96
C GLU A 77 -8.80 -18.54 -3.51
N ARG A 78 -8.19 -17.61 -4.25
CA ARG A 78 -6.91 -17.01 -3.87
C ARG A 78 -7.07 -16.13 -2.63
N LYS A 79 -8.14 -15.35 -2.50
CA LYS A 79 -8.42 -14.55 -1.30
C LYS A 79 -8.61 -15.43 -0.07
N LYS A 80 -9.31 -16.57 -0.22
CA LYS A 80 -9.47 -17.55 0.83
C LYS A 80 -8.13 -18.10 1.32
N LEU A 81 -7.26 -18.55 0.39
CA LEU A 81 -5.92 -19.02 0.73
C LEU A 81 -5.08 -17.96 1.45
N ILE A 82 -5.18 -16.71 1.01
CA ILE A 82 -4.48 -15.58 1.65
C ILE A 82 -5.01 -15.37 3.07
N ARG A 83 -6.33 -15.41 3.28
CA ARG A 83 -6.94 -15.31 4.61
C ARG A 83 -6.46 -16.43 5.53
N GLU A 84 -6.53 -17.68 5.06
CA GLU A 84 -6.12 -18.85 5.84
C GLU A 84 -4.66 -18.74 6.28
N GLY A 85 -3.75 -18.41 5.35
CA GLY A 85 -2.34 -18.22 5.68
C GLY A 85 -2.10 -17.03 6.61
N ALA A 86 -2.82 -15.91 6.44
CA ALA A 86 -2.70 -14.76 7.31
C ALA A 86 -3.18 -15.08 8.74
N GLU A 87 -4.28 -15.81 8.88
CA GLU A 87 -4.82 -16.20 10.19
C GLU A 87 -3.93 -17.23 10.89
N GLU A 88 -3.31 -18.15 10.15
CA GLU A 88 -2.32 -19.09 10.69
C GLU A 88 -1.10 -18.36 11.25
N GLU A 89 -0.56 -17.40 10.47
CA GLU A 89 0.60 -16.60 10.88
C GLU A 89 0.27 -15.71 12.09
N GLU A 90 -0.90 -15.10 12.13
CA GLU A 90 -1.36 -14.31 13.28
C GLU A 90 -1.54 -15.16 14.53
N ARG A 91 -2.14 -16.35 14.42
CA ARG A 91 -2.26 -17.27 15.55
C ARG A 91 -0.90 -17.65 16.13
N ALA A 92 0.06 -17.96 15.26
CA ALA A 92 1.42 -18.28 15.67
C ALA A 92 2.13 -17.07 16.32
N PHE A 93 1.85 -15.85 15.82
CA PHE A 93 2.39 -14.62 16.37
C PHE A 93 1.83 -14.35 17.78
N TYR A 94 0.51 -14.39 17.94
CA TYR A 94 -0.15 -14.18 19.25
C TYR A 94 0.22 -15.26 20.27
N ALA A 95 0.47 -16.50 19.84
CA ALA A 95 0.78 -17.61 20.72
C ALA A 95 2.19 -17.57 21.35
N GLY A 96 3.14 -16.78 20.81
CA GLY A 96 4.48 -16.80 21.39
C GLY A 96 5.48 -15.77 20.86
N ARG A 97 5.22 -15.11 19.71
CA ARG A 97 6.13 -14.12 19.15
C ARG A 97 5.81 -12.69 19.56
N ALA A 98 4.56 -12.42 19.95
CA ALA A 98 4.15 -11.12 20.46
C ALA A 98 4.57 -11.01 21.94
N GLY A 99 5.33 -9.96 22.30
CA GLY A 99 5.64 -9.64 23.68
C GLY A 99 4.40 -9.13 24.44
N GLU A 100 4.40 -9.26 25.77
CA GLU A 100 3.29 -8.81 26.63
C GLU A 100 2.98 -7.32 26.47
N GLU A 101 4.02 -6.48 26.31
CA GLU A 101 3.88 -5.04 26.07
C GLU A 101 3.09 -4.77 24.78
N TRP A 102 3.40 -5.48 23.72
CA TRP A 102 2.73 -5.35 22.43
C TRP A 102 1.26 -5.80 22.49
N LEU A 103 1.00 -6.94 23.14
CA LEU A 103 -0.36 -7.45 23.36
C LEU A 103 -1.19 -6.48 24.20
N GLY A 104 -0.60 -5.94 25.29
CA GLY A 104 -1.22 -4.94 26.14
C GLY A 104 -1.58 -3.66 25.38
N ALA A 105 -0.70 -3.18 24.52
CA ALA A 105 -0.92 -1.98 23.71
C ALA A 105 -2.10 -2.16 22.71
N LEU A 106 -2.35 -3.37 22.23
CA LEU A 106 -3.43 -3.65 21.28
C LEU A 106 -4.75 -4.12 21.90
N ALA A 107 -4.74 -4.49 23.18
CA ALA A 107 -5.91 -5.07 23.86
C ALA A 107 -7.18 -4.20 23.72
N HIS A 108 -7.03 -2.87 23.82
CA HIS A 108 -8.15 -1.93 23.70
C HIS A 108 -8.70 -1.79 22.26
N LEU A 109 -7.97 -2.27 21.25
CA LEU A 109 -8.40 -2.23 19.84
C LEU A 109 -9.21 -3.47 19.44
N GLY A 110 -9.26 -4.50 20.28
CA GLY A 110 -9.98 -5.74 20.01
C GLY A 110 -9.45 -6.49 18.79
N THR A 111 -8.15 -6.40 18.52
CA THR A 111 -7.52 -7.13 17.40
C THR A 111 -7.40 -8.60 17.72
N ASP A 112 -7.71 -9.45 16.76
CA ASP A 112 -7.61 -10.91 16.87
C ASP A 112 -6.99 -11.53 15.60
N ALA A 113 -6.85 -12.86 15.62
CA ALA A 113 -6.30 -13.59 14.48
C ALA A 113 -7.27 -13.73 13.31
N ASN A 114 -8.57 -13.45 13.49
CA ASN A 114 -9.56 -13.65 12.44
C ASN A 114 -9.54 -12.52 11.42
N LYS A 115 -9.48 -12.85 10.14
CA LYS A 115 -9.34 -11.89 9.04
C LYS A 115 -10.42 -12.08 7.95
N PRO A 116 -11.72 -12.21 8.30
CA PRO A 116 -12.77 -12.49 7.31
C PRO A 116 -12.85 -11.41 6.23
N PHE A 117 -12.45 -10.18 6.54
CA PHE A 117 -12.43 -9.07 5.61
C PHE A 117 -11.51 -9.31 4.39
N LEU A 118 -10.53 -10.20 4.47
CA LEU A 118 -9.66 -10.56 3.34
C LEU A 118 -10.42 -11.37 2.26
N GLU A 119 -11.50 -12.05 2.63
CA GLU A 119 -12.39 -12.67 1.65
C GLU A 119 -13.53 -11.75 1.22
N THR A 120 -14.08 -10.98 2.15
CA THR A 120 -15.24 -10.10 1.91
C THR A 120 -14.89 -8.96 0.96
N ALA A 121 -13.73 -8.31 1.14
CA ALA A 121 -13.32 -7.22 0.27
C ALA A 121 -13.25 -7.68 -1.21
N PRO A 122 -13.81 -6.93 -2.17
CA PRO A 122 -13.86 -7.33 -3.57
C PRO A 122 -12.49 -7.48 -4.21
N TRP A 123 -11.50 -6.74 -3.71
CA TRP A 123 -10.11 -6.79 -4.16
C TRP A 123 -9.15 -6.75 -2.97
N LEU A 124 -8.05 -7.49 -3.10
CA LEU A 124 -6.86 -7.31 -2.29
C LEU A 124 -5.76 -6.73 -3.17
N ILE A 125 -4.96 -5.82 -2.62
CA ILE A 125 -3.78 -5.27 -3.30
C ILE A 125 -2.58 -5.55 -2.39
N ALA A 126 -1.76 -6.51 -2.79
CA ALA A 126 -0.50 -6.79 -2.13
C ALA A 126 0.61 -5.94 -2.74
N ILE A 127 1.41 -5.29 -1.91
CA ILE A 127 2.51 -4.42 -2.31
C ILE A 127 3.82 -5.10 -1.88
N PHE A 128 4.67 -5.39 -2.85
CA PHE A 128 5.96 -6.04 -2.62
C PHE A 128 7.11 -5.08 -2.88
N ALA A 129 8.03 -5.00 -1.95
CA ALA A 129 9.31 -4.32 -2.14
C ALA A 129 10.23 -5.19 -2.99
N GLN A 130 10.71 -4.64 -4.10
CA GLN A 130 11.67 -5.29 -4.99
C GLN A 130 13.10 -5.03 -4.52
N ARG A 131 13.68 -5.94 -3.79
CA ARG A 131 15.08 -5.82 -3.32
C ARG A 131 16.11 -6.05 -4.43
N TRP A 132 15.70 -6.64 -5.55
CA TRP A 132 16.56 -7.04 -6.65
C TRP A 132 15.86 -6.78 -7.97
N GLY A 133 16.64 -6.35 -8.95
CA GLY A 133 16.25 -6.21 -10.34
C GLY A 133 17.24 -6.91 -11.26
N TYR A 134 17.15 -6.61 -12.56
CA TYR A 134 18.10 -7.09 -13.56
C TYR A 134 18.59 -5.90 -14.39
N ASP A 135 19.89 -5.89 -14.70
CA ASP A 135 20.48 -4.91 -15.61
C ASP A 135 20.15 -5.24 -17.08
N ALA A 136 20.60 -4.39 -18.00
CA ALA A 136 20.38 -4.57 -19.43
C ALA A 136 21.06 -5.84 -20.00
N GLN A 137 22.01 -6.43 -19.28
CA GLN A 137 22.71 -7.66 -19.61
C GLN A 137 22.07 -8.89 -18.97
N GLY A 138 21.00 -8.71 -18.16
CA GLY A 138 20.30 -9.78 -17.47
C GLY A 138 20.95 -10.22 -16.15
N ASN A 139 21.93 -9.50 -15.64
CA ASN A 139 22.55 -9.81 -14.36
C ASN A 139 21.67 -9.30 -13.21
N LYS A 140 21.60 -10.08 -12.11
CA LYS A 140 20.86 -9.70 -10.92
C LYS A 140 21.56 -8.55 -10.20
N VAL A 141 20.85 -7.42 -10.04
CA VAL A 141 21.36 -6.20 -9.38
C VAL A 141 20.52 -5.89 -8.16
N LYS A 142 21.17 -5.48 -7.08
CA LYS A 142 20.49 -5.07 -5.85
C LYS A 142 19.95 -3.64 -6.00
N HIS A 143 18.70 -3.42 -5.55
CA HIS A 143 18.16 -2.09 -5.36
C HIS A 143 18.60 -1.55 -4.00
N TYR A 144 19.33 -0.44 -3.98
CA TYR A 144 19.92 0.10 -2.76
C TYR A 144 18.97 0.97 -1.94
N TYR A 145 18.02 1.65 -2.61
CA TYR A 145 17.14 2.66 -1.99
C TYR A 145 15.74 2.13 -1.66
N VAL A 146 15.60 0.82 -1.41
CA VAL A 146 14.29 0.21 -1.11
C VAL A 146 13.69 0.71 0.20
N PRO A 147 14.46 0.90 1.31
CA PRO A 147 13.92 1.42 2.55
C PRO A 147 13.49 2.89 2.46
N GLU A 148 14.06 3.65 1.54
CA GLU A 148 13.81 5.08 1.34
C GLU A 148 12.72 5.35 0.29
N SER A 149 12.10 4.31 -0.27
CA SER A 149 11.18 4.43 -1.42
C SER A 149 9.72 4.19 -1.06
#